data_a6cb3082eb92fb2a532efe256b8a8121
#
_entry.id   a6cb3082eb92fb2a532efe256b8a8121
#
_cell.length_a   1.000
_cell.length_b   1.000
_cell.length_c   1.000
_cell.angle_alpha   90.00
_cell.angle_beta   90.00
_cell.angle_gamma   90.00
#
_symmetry.space_group_name_H-M   'P 1'
#
loop_
_entity.id
_entity.type
_entity.pdbx_description
1 polymer ?
#
loop_
_entity_poly.entity_id
_entity_poly.type
_entity_poly.pdbx_seq_one_letter_code
_entity_poly.pdbx_strand_id
1 'polypeptide(L)'
;MVPEAPLDEIEHGLVPKGKGWFVVNARKAPWIDREGRGAVSRFEGFEGAADFSQLGINIRVLGPGEPMSMYHWEADQEDFLVISGEALAIVEGEERPMRPWDLLHCPAGTNHVIVGAGDGPCVVVAVGARDKSVDSPDWGGYPVDETALRHGAGVENETSDAEEAYARSTSDDRPWTTK
;
A
#
# COMPACT_ATOMS: atom_id res chain seq x y z
N MET A 1 -23.92 -22.15 -4.82
CA MET A 1 -22.45 -22.36 -4.93
C MET A 1 -21.87 -21.12 -5.57
N VAL A 2 -20.81 -20.52 -5.01
CA VAL A 2 -20.13 -19.35 -5.62
C VAL A 2 -19.33 -19.88 -6.81
N PRO A 3 -19.49 -19.33 -8.04
CA PRO A 3 -18.74 -19.79 -9.20
C PRO A 3 -17.30 -19.28 -9.17
N GLU A 4 -16.42 -19.88 -9.96
CA GLU A 4 -15.10 -19.35 -10.27
C GLU A 4 -15.23 -18.19 -11.28
N ALA A 5 -14.56 -17.08 -10.99
CA ALA A 5 -14.40 -15.98 -11.92
C ALA A 5 -13.20 -16.29 -12.86
N PRO A 6 -13.41 -16.37 -14.20
CA PRO A 6 -12.30 -16.57 -15.11
C PRO A 6 -11.36 -15.37 -15.08
N LEU A 7 -10.08 -15.59 -15.41
CA LEU A 7 -9.11 -14.53 -15.58
C LEU A 7 -9.09 -14.06 -17.03
N ASP A 8 -9.12 -12.74 -17.22
CA ASP A 8 -8.88 -12.09 -18.50
C ASP A 8 -7.44 -11.57 -18.55
N GLU A 9 -6.81 -11.70 -19.70
CA GLU A 9 -5.51 -11.09 -19.99
C GLU A 9 -5.74 -9.67 -20.52
N ILE A 10 -5.22 -8.68 -19.80
CA ILE A 10 -5.21 -7.28 -20.20
C ILE A 10 -3.78 -6.84 -20.52
N GLU A 11 -3.57 -5.62 -21.03
CA GLU A 11 -2.26 -5.12 -21.44
C GLU A 11 -1.17 -5.26 -20.36
N HIS A 12 -1.55 -5.16 -19.09
CA HIS A 12 -0.59 -5.11 -17.96
C HIS A 12 -0.71 -6.29 -16.99
N GLY A 13 -1.46 -7.33 -17.31
CA GLY A 13 -1.54 -8.53 -16.48
C GLY A 13 -2.86 -9.27 -16.52
N LEU A 14 -3.06 -10.18 -15.57
CA LEU A 14 -4.27 -10.98 -15.42
C LEU A 14 -5.19 -10.35 -14.38
N VAL A 15 -6.47 -10.21 -14.73
CA VAL A 15 -7.52 -9.69 -13.84
C VAL A 15 -8.72 -10.65 -13.82
N PRO A 16 -9.44 -10.78 -12.70
CA PRO A 16 -10.68 -11.57 -12.64
C PRO A 16 -11.78 -10.90 -13.44
N LYS A 17 -12.56 -11.70 -14.18
CA LYS A 17 -13.71 -11.24 -14.94
C LYS A 17 -15.01 -11.62 -14.24
N GLY A 18 -15.65 -10.62 -13.65
CA GLY A 18 -16.94 -10.81 -12.96
C GLY A 18 -16.79 -11.25 -11.51
N LYS A 19 -17.92 -11.62 -10.92
CA LYS A 19 -18.03 -12.00 -9.50
C LYS A 19 -17.75 -13.47 -9.29
N GLY A 20 -17.04 -13.81 -8.24
CA GLY A 20 -16.77 -15.18 -7.84
C GLY A 20 -15.43 -15.32 -7.14
N TRP A 21 -15.04 -16.54 -6.82
CA TRP A 21 -13.70 -16.81 -6.33
C TRP A 21 -12.72 -16.96 -7.49
N PHE A 22 -11.45 -16.63 -7.27
CA PHE A 22 -10.41 -16.78 -8.27
C PHE A 22 -9.05 -17.06 -7.62
N VAL A 23 -8.12 -17.56 -8.42
CA VAL A 23 -6.70 -17.66 -8.06
C VAL A 23 -5.89 -16.95 -9.12
N VAL A 24 -5.14 -15.94 -8.70
CA VAL A 24 -4.21 -15.21 -9.57
C VAL A 24 -2.80 -15.26 -8.97
N ASN A 25 -1.81 -15.49 -9.84
CA ASN A 25 -0.43 -15.29 -9.41
C ASN A 25 -0.15 -13.79 -9.34
N ALA A 26 0.20 -13.28 -8.16
CA ALA A 26 0.43 -11.86 -7.94
C ALA A 26 1.48 -11.26 -8.90
N ARG A 27 2.48 -12.03 -9.32
CA ARG A 27 3.47 -11.58 -10.32
C ARG A 27 2.90 -11.41 -11.72
N LYS A 28 1.72 -11.97 -11.99
CA LYS A 28 0.99 -11.84 -13.26
C LYS A 28 -0.17 -10.85 -13.17
N ALA A 29 -0.49 -10.36 -11.99
CA ALA A 29 -1.47 -9.28 -11.81
C ALA A 29 -0.89 -7.94 -12.29
N PRO A 30 -1.73 -6.92 -12.54
CA PRO A 30 -1.25 -5.58 -12.86
C PRO A 30 -0.39 -4.99 -11.73
N TRP A 31 0.71 -4.37 -12.11
CA TRP A 31 1.59 -3.63 -11.23
C TRP A 31 1.81 -2.22 -11.73
N ILE A 32 1.93 -1.28 -10.81
CA ILE A 32 2.22 0.12 -11.06
C ILE A 32 3.52 0.47 -10.35
N ASP A 33 4.49 1.02 -11.08
CA ASP A 33 5.69 1.64 -10.51
C ASP A 33 5.38 3.09 -10.16
N ARG A 34 5.67 3.48 -8.94
CA ARG A 34 5.50 4.84 -8.43
C ARG A 34 6.86 5.41 -8.11
N GLU A 35 7.28 6.40 -8.88
CA GLU A 35 8.59 7.02 -8.72
C GLU A 35 8.84 7.45 -7.26
N GLY A 36 9.93 6.90 -6.66
CA GLY A 36 10.33 7.16 -5.27
C GLY A 36 9.42 6.52 -4.20
N ARG A 37 8.44 5.68 -4.59
CA ARG A 37 7.53 4.96 -3.68
C ARG A 37 7.36 3.49 -4.04
N GLY A 38 8.27 2.97 -4.88
CA GLY A 38 8.29 1.58 -5.29
C GLY A 38 7.08 1.11 -6.10
N ALA A 39 7.00 -0.19 -6.33
CA ALA A 39 5.95 -0.80 -7.11
C ALA A 39 4.81 -1.35 -6.25
N VAL A 40 3.59 -1.31 -6.77
CA VAL A 40 2.39 -1.81 -6.11
C VAL A 40 1.51 -2.63 -7.04
N SER A 41 0.99 -3.76 -6.52
CA SER A 41 -0.18 -4.44 -7.07
C SER A 41 -1.33 -4.31 -6.07
N ARG A 42 -2.41 -3.67 -6.49
CA ARG A 42 -3.62 -3.44 -5.68
C ARG A 42 -4.73 -4.35 -6.17
N PHE A 43 -5.05 -5.38 -5.39
CA PHE A 43 -6.07 -6.35 -5.81
C PHE A 43 -7.48 -5.79 -5.76
N GLU A 44 -7.76 -4.83 -4.89
CA GLU A 44 -9.04 -4.10 -4.83
C GLU A 44 -9.30 -3.21 -6.06
N GLY A 45 -8.28 -2.96 -6.85
CA GLY A 45 -8.33 -2.09 -8.03
C GLY A 45 -8.55 -2.81 -9.35
N PHE A 46 -9.10 -4.04 -9.36
CA PHE A 46 -9.39 -4.79 -10.60
C PHE A 46 -10.61 -4.26 -11.36
N GLU A 47 -10.86 -2.95 -11.36
CA GLU A 47 -11.81 -2.21 -12.19
C GLU A 47 -13.23 -2.79 -12.19
N GLY A 48 -13.77 -3.11 -11.01
CA GLY A 48 -15.10 -3.68 -10.87
C GLY A 48 -15.23 -5.14 -11.33
N ALA A 49 -14.13 -5.78 -11.72
CA ALA A 49 -14.12 -7.19 -12.06
C ALA A 49 -14.26 -8.09 -10.82
N ALA A 50 -13.75 -7.61 -9.66
CA ALA A 50 -13.92 -8.29 -8.38
C ALA A 50 -14.43 -7.30 -7.32
N ASP A 51 -15.13 -7.81 -6.31
CA ASP A 51 -15.68 -7.02 -5.21
C ASP A 51 -14.90 -7.31 -3.92
N PHE A 52 -14.11 -6.33 -3.49
CA PHE A 52 -13.34 -6.35 -2.24
C PHE A 52 -13.99 -5.41 -1.22
N SER A 53 -15.23 -5.71 -0.84
CA SER A 53 -16.07 -4.82 -0.04
C SER A 53 -15.63 -4.68 1.42
N GLN A 54 -14.83 -5.61 1.95
CA GLN A 54 -14.47 -5.65 3.38
C GLN A 54 -12.98 -5.37 3.62
N LEU A 55 -12.11 -5.84 2.75
CA LEU A 55 -10.66 -5.72 2.90
C LEU A 55 -10.03 -5.24 1.59
N GLY A 56 -9.12 -4.28 1.69
CA GLY A 56 -8.15 -3.95 0.66
C GLY A 56 -6.88 -4.78 0.85
N ILE A 57 -6.30 -5.31 -0.23
CA ILE A 57 -5.06 -6.06 -0.19
C ILE A 57 -4.10 -5.46 -1.22
N ASN A 58 -2.91 -5.09 -0.76
CA ASN A 58 -1.84 -4.59 -1.61
C ASN A 58 -0.58 -5.43 -1.41
N ILE A 59 0.19 -5.60 -2.49
CA ILE A 59 1.58 -6.04 -2.37
C ILE A 59 2.46 -4.89 -2.85
N ARG A 60 3.46 -4.55 -2.04
CA ARG A 60 4.43 -3.49 -2.30
C ARG A 60 5.82 -4.07 -2.49
N VAL A 61 6.56 -3.51 -3.43
CA VAL A 61 8.01 -3.73 -3.57
C VAL A 61 8.66 -2.37 -3.41
N LEU A 62 9.43 -2.19 -2.33
CA LEU A 62 10.07 -0.92 -1.99
C LEU A 62 11.58 -1.07 -2.07
N GLY A 63 12.24 -0.20 -2.79
CA GLY A 63 13.69 -0.05 -2.72
C GLY A 63 14.13 0.62 -1.40
N PRO A 64 15.43 0.57 -1.07
CA PRO A 64 15.98 1.27 0.09
C PRO A 64 15.62 2.75 0.09
N GLY A 65 15.02 3.23 1.19
CA GLY A 65 14.60 4.62 1.37
C GLY A 65 13.26 4.98 0.70
N GLU A 66 12.61 4.07 -0.05
CA GLU A 66 11.32 4.36 -0.68
C GLU A 66 10.17 4.18 0.32
N PRO A 67 9.39 5.23 0.63
CA PRO A 67 8.21 5.11 1.45
C PRO A 67 7.03 4.51 0.67
N MET A 68 6.26 3.64 1.34
CA MET A 68 5.05 3.02 0.78
C MET A 68 3.96 4.07 0.50
N SER A 69 3.83 5.05 1.38
CA SER A 69 2.84 6.13 1.40
C SER A 69 3.44 7.35 2.10
N MET A 70 2.69 8.42 2.21
CA MET A 70 2.98 9.46 3.21
C MET A 70 2.55 8.95 4.59
N TYR A 71 3.22 9.41 5.66
CA TYR A 71 2.87 9.13 7.04
C TYR A 71 1.46 9.60 7.34
N HIS A 72 0.60 8.70 7.80
CA HIS A 72 -0.82 8.95 7.97
C HIS A 72 -1.43 8.04 9.02
N TRP A 73 -2.65 8.33 9.39
CA TRP A 73 -3.52 7.42 10.13
C TRP A 73 -4.80 7.19 9.34
N GLU A 74 -5.40 6.04 9.52
CA GLU A 74 -6.72 5.72 8.95
C GLU A 74 -7.74 5.45 10.06
N ALA A 75 -9.01 5.73 9.78
CA ALA A 75 -10.12 5.40 10.69
C ALA A 75 -10.42 3.89 10.72
N ASP A 76 -9.79 3.14 9.85
CA ASP A 76 -9.84 1.69 9.78
C ASP A 76 -8.53 1.05 10.25
N GLN A 77 -8.57 -0.25 10.53
CA GLN A 77 -7.40 -1.05 10.86
C GLN A 77 -6.56 -1.34 9.62
N GLU A 78 -5.25 -1.32 9.76
CA GLU A 78 -4.31 -1.80 8.76
C GLU A 78 -3.27 -2.76 9.34
N ASP A 79 -2.88 -3.76 8.55
CA ASP A 79 -1.88 -4.75 8.92
C ASP A 79 -0.82 -4.86 7.81
N PHE A 80 0.46 -5.02 8.21
CA PHE A 80 1.59 -5.08 7.29
C PHE A 80 2.48 -6.27 7.61
N LEU A 81 2.69 -7.14 6.63
CA LEU A 81 3.57 -8.30 6.77
C LEU A 81 4.76 -8.18 5.81
N VAL A 82 5.97 -8.18 6.35
CA VAL A 82 7.19 -8.25 5.54
C VAL A 82 7.38 -9.68 5.04
N ILE A 83 7.42 -9.88 3.73
CA ILE A 83 7.64 -11.18 3.09
C ILE A 83 9.13 -11.43 2.84
N SER A 84 9.85 -10.41 2.37
CA SER A 84 11.28 -10.49 2.07
C SER A 84 11.95 -9.12 2.15
N GLY A 85 13.28 -9.10 2.27
CA GLY A 85 14.05 -7.87 2.43
C GLY A 85 13.88 -7.27 3.82
N GLU A 86 14.28 -6.01 3.99
CA GLU A 86 14.20 -5.27 5.24
C GLU A 86 13.34 -4.04 5.04
N ALA A 87 12.55 -3.69 6.05
CA ALA A 87 11.71 -2.49 6.07
C ALA A 87 11.91 -1.73 7.39
N LEU A 88 11.55 -0.47 7.38
CA LEU A 88 11.46 0.38 8.56
C LEU A 88 10.03 0.84 8.71
N ALA A 89 9.38 0.48 9.81
CA ALA A 89 8.12 1.08 10.20
C ALA A 89 8.41 2.35 11.01
N ILE A 90 7.70 3.43 10.70
CA ILE A 90 7.64 4.63 11.54
C ILE A 90 6.22 4.64 12.11
N VAL A 91 6.09 4.43 13.41
CA VAL A 91 4.79 4.30 14.10
C VAL A 91 4.79 5.23 15.30
N GLU A 92 3.81 6.13 15.37
CA GLU A 92 3.70 7.16 16.43
C GLU A 92 5.01 7.93 16.62
N GLY A 93 5.69 8.27 15.50
CA GLY A 93 6.96 9.00 15.49
C GLY A 93 8.20 8.18 15.84
N GLU A 94 8.05 6.88 16.15
CA GLU A 94 9.15 6.01 16.53
C GLU A 94 9.53 5.03 15.42
N GLU A 95 10.82 4.84 15.20
CA GLU A 95 11.36 3.90 14.24
C GLU A 95 11.35 2.47 14.78
N ARG A 96 10.90 1.52 13.96
CA ARG A 96 10.88 0.08 14.24
C ARG A 96 11.39 -0.69 13.03
N PRO A 97 12.64 -1.20 13.07
CA PRO A 97 13.14 -2.09 12.02
C PRO A 97 12.27 -3.34 11.91
N MET A 98 11.97 -3.74 10.69
CA MET A 98 11.21 -4.93 10.35
C MET A 98 12.01 -5.82 9.40
N ARG A 99 11.90 -7.12 9.59
CA ARG A 99 12.54 -8.16 8.78
C ARG A 99 11.48 -9.18 8.33
N PRO A 100 11.83 -10.13 7.44
CA PRO A 100 10.87 -11.15 6.99
C PRO A 100 10.15 -11.85 8.15
N TRP A 101 8.84 -11.97 7.98
CA TRP A 101 7.85 -12.53 8.91
C TRP A 101 7.46 -11.63 10.10
N ASP A 102 7.99 -10.41 10.20
CA ASP A 102 7.47 -9.45 11.14
C ASP A 102 6.12 -8.90 10.65
N LEU A 103 5.15 -8.88 11.56
CA LEU A 103 3.82 -8.32 11.37
C LEU A 103 3.68 -7.04 12.18
N LEU A 104 3.33 -5.95 11.53
CA LEU A 104 2.87 -4.73 12.17
C LEU A 104 1.34 -4.69 12.12
N HIS A 105 0.71 -4.48 13.28
CA HIS A 105 -0.72 -4.27 13.42
C HIS A 105 -0.97 -2.83 13.84
N CYS A 106 -1.73 -2.10 13.04
CA CYS A 106 -2.15 -0.72 13.30
C CYS A 106 -3.66 -0.69 13.56
N PRO A 107 -4.11 -0.62 14.81
CA PRO A 107 -5.50 -0.27 15.11
C PRO A 107 -5.89 1.06 14.45
N ALA A 108 -7.17 1.29 14.24
CA ALA A 108 -7.70 2.57 13.76
C ALA A 108 -7.10 3.76 14.52
N GLY A 109 -6.70 4.79 13.80
CA GLY A 109 -6.10 6.01 14.34
C GLY A 109 -4.60 5.93 14.65
N THR A 110 -3.93 4.82 14.36
CA THR A 110 -2.48 4.70 14.52
C THR A 110 -1.76 5.44 13.40
N ASN A 111 -0.89 6.39 13.74
CA ASN A 111 -0.05 7.08 12.76
C ASN A 111 1.10 6.17 12.32
N HIS A 112 1.26 5.96 11.03
CA HIS A 112 2.30 5.05 10.52
C HIS A 112 2.72 5.31 9.08
N VAL A 113 3.87 4.75 8.70
CA VAL A 113 4.33 4.53 7.34
C VAL A 113 5.37 3.41 7.33
N ILE A 114 5.45 2.68 6.22
CA ILE A 114 6.52 1.70 5.96
C ILE A 114 7.48 2.28 4.92
N VAL A 115 8.78 2.18 5.18
CA VAL A 115 9.86 2.60 4.28
C VAL A 115 10.74 1.39 3.98
N GLY A 116 11.15 1.22 2.72
CA GLY A 116 12.14 0.21 2.36
C GLY A 116 13.47 0.45 3.06
N ALA A 117 14.13 -0.61 3.55
CA ALA A 117 15.39 -0.53 4.28
C ALA A 117 16.41 -1.55 3.75
N GLY A 118 17.60 -1.58 4.37
CA GLY A 118 18.68 -2.50 3.97
C GLY A 118 19.31 -2.15 2.63
N ASP A 119 19.96 -3.14 2.00
CA ASP A 119 20.75 -2.96 0.78
C ASP A 119 20.00 -3.35 -0.50
N GLY A 120 18.74 -3.77 -0.39
CA GLY A 120 17.95 -4.24 -1.53
C GLY A 120 16.44 -4.06 -1.31
N PRO A 121 15.63 -4.44 -2.31
CA PRO A 121 14.19 -4.26 -2.23
C PRO A 121 13.57 -5.17 -1.17
N CYS A 122 12.57 -4.66 -0.47
CA CYS A 122 11.69 -5.43 0.39
C CYS A 122 10.32 -5.66 -0.25
N VAL A 123 9.65 -6.73 0.14
CA VAL A 123 8.28 -7.04 -0.25
C VAL A 123 7.39 -7.02 0.99
N VAL A 124 6.36 -6.19 0.95
CA VAL A 124 5.40 -6.03 2.04
C VAL A 124 3.99 -6.30 1.52
N VAL A 125 3.24 -7.12 2.25
CA VAL A 125 1.79 -7.27 2.07
C VAL A 125 1.11 -6.30 3.02
N ALA A 126 0.23 -5.45 2.49
CA ALA A 126 -0.62 -4.56 3.27
C ALA A 126 -2.07 -5.00 3.14
N VAL A 127 -2.77 -5.03 4.26
CA VAL A 127 -4.20 -5.38 4.35
C VAL A 127 -4.88 -4.31 5.18
N GLY A 128 -5.86 -3.63 4.61
CA GLY A 128 -6.67 -2.63 5.30
C GLY A 128 -8.15 -3.03 5.35
N ALA A 129 -8.83 -2.74 6.45
CA ALA A 129 -10.27 -2.79 6.50
C ALA A 129 -10.86 -1.67 5.60
N ARG A 130 -12.12 -1.79 5.22
CA ARG A 130 -12.80 -0.85 4.31
C ARG A 130 -14.16 -0.40 4.85
N ASP A 131 -14.26 -0.26 6.17
CA ASP A 131 -15.48 0.21 6.82
C ASP A 131 -15.66 1.73 6.64
N LYS A 132 -14.55 2.46 6.53
CA LYS A 132 -14.50 3.89 6.20
C LYS A 132 -13.90 4.10 4.82
N SER A 133 -14.60 4.79 3.96
CA SER A 133 -14.07 5.14 2.64
C SER A 133 -13.12 6.33 2.74
N VAL A 134 -12.07 6.34 1.94
CA VAL A 134 -11.19 7.50 1.76
C VAL A 134 -11.93 8.76 1.29
N ASP A 135 -13.11 8.59 0.68
CA ASP A 135 -13.99 9.71 0.31
C ASP A 135 -14.85 10.21 1.50
N SER A 136 -14.79 9.53 2.66
CA SER A 136 -15.43 10.00 3.89
C SER A 136 -14.59 11.11 4.51
N PRO A 137 -15.18 12.21 5.04
CA PRO A 137 -14.41 13.24 5.75
C PRO A 137 -13.67 12.71 6.98
N ASP A 138 -14.07 11.56 7.49
CA ASP A 138 -13.49 10.92 8.69
C ASP A 138 -12.59 9.73 8.34
N TRP A 139 -12.12 9.61 7.09
CA TRP A 139 -11.33 8.45 6.64
C TRP A 139 -9.96 8.35 7.32
N GLY A 140 -9.30 9.51 7.61
CA GLY A 140 -7.93 9.57 8.12
C GLY A 140 -7.30 10.95 7.94
N GLY A 141 -5.97 11.02 8.04
CA GLY A 141 -5.25 12.26 7.83
C GLY A 141 -3.73 12.08 7.87
N TYR A 142 -3.03 13.10 7.45
CA TYR A 142 -1.57 13.18 7.34
C TYR A 142 -1.04 14.20 8.36
N PRO A 143 -0.66 13.78 9.57
CA PRO A 143 -0.06 14.65 10.56
C PRO A 143 1.40 14.96 10.22
N VAL A 144 1.90 16.08 10.73
CA VAL A 144 3.33 16.40 10.67
C VAL A 144 4.08 15.53 11.66
N ASP A 145 5.13 14.87 11.19
CA ASP A 145 6.03 14.06 12.01
C ASP A 145 7.48 14.25 11.56
N GLU A 146 8.38 14.59 12.50
CA GLU A 146 9.78 14.86 12.20
C GLU A 146 10.55 13.60 11.76
N THR A 147 10.18 12.44 12.29
CA THR A 147 10.81 11.17 11.91
C THR A 147 10.42 10.81 10.47
N ALA A 148 9.14 10.89 10.15
CA ALA A 148 8.66 10.66 8.79
C ALA A 148 9.27 11.65 7.77
N LEU A 149 9.40 12.93 8.15
CA LEU A 149 10.04 13.93 7.31
C LEU A 149 11.50 13.59 6.99
N ARG A 150 12.28 13.08 7.97
CA ARG A 150 13.67 12.64 7.74
C ARG A 150 13.79 11.52 6.72
N HIS A 151 12.76 10.70 6.59
CA HIS A 151 12.69 9.58 5.64
C HIS A 151 11.96 9.94 4.33
N GLY A 152 11.65 11.22 4.11
CA GLY A 152 10.93 11.65 2.90
C GLY A 152 9.47 11.15 2.82
N ALA A 153 8.93 10.70 3.94
CA ALA A 153 7.59 10.12 4.07
C ALA A 153 6.60 11.03 4.80
N GLY A 154 7.00 12.24 5.19
CA GLY A 154 6.19 13.19 5.97
C GLY A 154 5.67 14.35 5.15
N VAL A 155 4.62 15.00 5.65
CA VAL A 155 4.09 16.27 5.16
C VAL A 155 4.61 17.43 6.01
N GLU A 156 4.81 18.61 5.41
CA GLU A 156 5.24 19.82 6.15
C GLU A 156 4.09 20.52 6.85
N ASN A 157 2.87 20.34 6.37
CA ASN A 157 1.65 20.87 6.97
C ASN A 157 0.64 19.74 7.10
N GLU A 158 -0.02 19.67 8.24
CA GLU A 158 -1.09 18.71 8.47
C GLU A 158 -2.23 18.90 7.47
N THR A 159 -2.71 17.81 6.89
CA THR A 159 -3.84 17.83 5.96
C THR A 159 -4.60 16.51 6.00
N SER A 160 -5.88 16.52 5.64
CA SER A 160 -6.68 15.32 5.34
C SER A 160 -6.86 15.09 3.84
N ASP A 161 -6.32 15.99 3.02
CA ASP A 161 -6.40 15.92 1.56
C ASP A 161 -5.19 15.16 0.99
N ALA A 162 -5.48 14.06 0.30
CA ALA A 162 -4.45 13.24 -0.33
C ALA A 162 -3.72 13.98 -1.46
N GLU A 163 -4.39 14.86 -2.22
CA GLU A 163 -3.74 15.62 -3.29
C GLU A 163 -2.70 16.58 -2.69
N GLU A 164 -3.02 17.24 -1.57
CA GLU A 164 -2.08 18.09 -0.86
C GLU A 164 -0.91 17.29 -0.28
N ALA A 165 -1.20 16.15 0.37
CA ALA A 165 -0.17 15.30 0.98
C ALA A 165 0.83 14.78 -0.06
N TYR A 166 0.37 14.44 -1.26
CA TYR A 166 1.19 13.92 -2.35
C TYR A 166 1.63 14.97 -3.39
N ALA A 167 1.33 16.25 -3.21
CA ALA A 167 1.63 17.31 -4.18
C ALA A 167 3.11 17.41 -4.59
N ARG A 168 4.04 16.96 -3.74
CA ARG A 168 5.49 16.94 -4.03
C ARG A 168 5.98 15.62 -4.63
N SER A 169 5.15 14.58 -4.63
CA SER A 169 5.51 13.31 -5.24
C SER A 169 5.13 13.36 -6.72
N THR A 170 6.11 13.24 -7.59
CA THR A 170 5.86 13.08 -9.03
C THR A 170 5.18 11.74 -9.25
N SER A 171 3.89 11.76 -9.58
CA SER A 171 3.14 10.54 -9.86
C SER A 171 3.19 10.20 -11.35
N ASP A 172 4.33 9.74 -11.82
CA ASP A 172 4.38 9.01 -13.10
C ASP A 172 4.11 7.54 -12.81
N ASP A 173 2.83 7.17 -12.73
CA ASP A 173 2.42 5.78 -12.62
C ASP A 173 2.80 5.06 -13.93
N ARG A 174 3.76 4.14 -13.87
CA ARG A 174 4.25 3.36 -15.01
C ARG A 174 3.91 1.88 -14.80
N PRO A 175 3.59 1.15 -15.89
CA PRO A 175 3.50 -0.30 -15.79
C PRO A 175 4.82 -0.89 -15.29
N TRP A 176 4.77 -1.73 -14.27
CA TRP A 176 5.94 -2.39 -13.72
C TRP A 176 5.89 -3.89 -14.02
N THR A 177 7.02 -4.46 -14.43
CA THR A 177 7.14 -5.88 -14.70
C THR A 177 8.03 -6.52 -13.64
N THR A 178 7.49 -7.54 -12.96
CA THR A 178 8.28 -8.38 -12.04
C THR A 178 9.40 -9.07 -12.81
N LYS A 179 10.64 -8.72 -12.53
CA LYS A 179 11.80 -9.46 -13.03
C LYS A 179 12.04 -10.72 -12.21
#